data_7232bfee333c98ecec1f017792288855
#
_entry.id   7232bfee333c98ecec1f017792288855
#
_cell.length_a   1.000
_cell.length_b   1.000
_cell.length_c   1.000
_cell.angle_alpha   90.00
_cell.angle_beta   90.00
_cell.angle_gamma   90.00
#
_symmetry.space_group_name_H-M   'P 1'
#
loop_
_entity.id
_entity.type
_entity.pdbx_description
1 polymer ?
#
loop_
_entity_poly.entity_id
_entity_poly.type
_entity_poly.pdbx_seq_one_letter_code
_entity_poly.pdbx_strand_id
1 'polypeptide(L)'
;MTTALATPTGQTGMPTPTQGAVARGTLARNLRHTWVLARRNLVKTWRTPEQLIDVTLQPIIFLLMFVYIFGGAIGGGSRSAYLQFLLPGLLGQSIAMGSIALGQNMNTDIEKGIFDRFRALPIARWVPLASAVAADFLRYLIVCVVTLGFGYAIGFRAQTNVVAVLAAVALAIGFALCFCWVSLWVGLKVRTAGAVQGIMFLLIFPLSFGSSSFVKVSTMPGWLQAWNHVNPITRLVDSMRGLMIGGPVATDLLISLAWMAGLLLVFVPLAMRAYKRRS
;
A
#
# COMPACT_ATOMS: atom_id res chain seq x y z
N MET A 1 -53.29 53.93 -37.43
CA MET A 1 -53.45 52.47 -37.17
C MET A 1 -52.17 51.98 -36.55
N THR A 2 -52.17 51.95 -35.22
CA THR A 2 -50.95 51.61 -34.42
C THR A 2 -51.25 50.27 -33.74
N THR A 3 -50.59 49.24 -34.21
CA THR A 3 -50.74 47.87 -33.68
C THR A 3 -49.76 47.69 -32.48
N ALA A 4 -50.30 47.56 -31.26
CA ALA A 4 -49.55 47.28 -30.06
C ALA A 4 -49.14 45.80 -30.04
N LEU A 5 -47.85 45.53 -29.98
CA LEU A 5 -47.27 44.20 -29.73
C LEU A 5 -47.31 43.92 -28.24
N ALA A 6 -48.08 42.94 -27.84
CA ALA A 6 -48.13 42.42 -26.48
C ALA A 6 -46.87 41.58 -26.17
N THR A 7 -46.13 41.91 -25.16
CA THR A 7 -45.02 41.11 -24.57
C THR A 7 -45.58 39.94 -23.76
N PRO A 8 -45.13 38.72 -23.96
CA PRO A 8 -45.46 37.61 -23.09
C PRO A 8 -44.55 37.62 -21.85
N THR A 9 -45.12 38.05 -20.73
CA THR A 9 -44.60 37.82 -19.38
C THR A 9 -44.85 36.36 -18.99
N GLY A 10 -43.84 35.54 -19.08
CA GLY A 10 -43.86 34.15 -18.64
C GLY A 10 -42.46 33.71 -18.26
N GLN A 11 -41.85 34.33 -17.24
CA GLN A 11 -40.66 33.73 -16.58
C GLN A 11 -41.17 32.64 -15.65
N THR A 12 -41.26 31.41 -16.17
CA THR A 12 -41.26 30.21 -15.33
C THR A 12 -39.90 30.15 -14.65
N GLY A 13 -39.86 30.51 -13.37
CA GLY A 13 -38.66 30.36 -12.53
C GLY A 13 -38.21 28.91 -12.53
N MET A 14 -37.09 28.63 -13.24
CA MET A 14 -36.36 27.42 -13.02
C MET A 14 -36.01 27.35 -11.54
N PRO A 15 -36.32 26.26 -10.84
CA PRO A 15 -35.83 26.07 -9.48
C PRO A 15 -34.32 26.09 -9.50
N THR A 16 -33.74 27.11 -8.88
CA THR A 16 -32.30 27.15 -8.60
C THR A 16 -31.91 25.84 -7.90
N PRO A 17 -30.91 25.08 -8.41
CA PRO A 17 -30.49 23.90 -7.72
C PRO A 17 -29.96 24.32 -6.35
N THR A 18 -30.67 23.92 -5.31
CA THR A 18 -30.30 24.08 -3.91
C THR A 18 -28.93 23.46 -3.72
N GLN A 19 -27.88 24.26 -3.77
CA GLN A 19 -26.55 23.93 -3.29
C GLN A 19 -26.67 23.70 -1.78
N GLY A 20 -26.75 22.45 -1.34
CA GLY A 20 -26.71 22.23 0.10
C GLY A 20 -27.39 21.00 0.65
N ALA A 21 -27.32 19.90 -0.06
CA ALA A 21 -27.47 18.61 0.62
C ALA A 21 -26.32 17.70 0.13
N VAL A 22 -25.12 17.95 0.64
CA VAL A 22 -24.13 16.88 0.73
C VAL A 22 -24.77 15.85 1.66
N ALA A 23 -25.57 14.97 1.06
CA ALA A 23 -26.22 13.89 1.76
C ALA A 23 -25.10 13.15 2.49
N ARG A 24 -25.07 13.27 3.82
CA ARG A 24 -24.29 12.43 4.70
C ARG A 24 -24.81 11.02 4.45
N GLY A 25 -24.26 10.38 3.42
CA GLY A 25 -24.65 9.04 3.02
C GLY A 25 -24.42 8.13 4.21
N THR A 26 -25.41 7.32 4.55
CA THR A 26 -25.29 6.29 5.59
C THR A 26 -23.97 5.57 5.38
N LEU A 27 -23.22 5.29 6.43
CA LEU A 27 -21.91 4.62 6.38
C LEU A 27 -21.96 3.38 5.47
N ALA A 28 -23.06 2.63 5.50
CA ALA A 28 -23.31 1.48 4.63
C ALA A 28 -23.33 1.85 3.12
N ARG A 29 -23.87 3.00 2.74
CA ARG A 29 -23.87 3.47 1.34
C ARG A 29 -22.47 3.85 0.88
N ASN A 30 -21.70 4.52 1.72
CA ASN A 30 -20.32 4.88 1.43
C ASN A 30 -19.41 3.64 1.32
N LEU A 31 -19.60 2.64 2.18
CA LEU A 31 -18.89 1.36 2.10
C LEU A 31 -19.25 0.61 0.80
N ARG A 32 -20.53 0.61 0.40
CA ARG A 32 -20.95 0.02 -0.89
C ARG A 32 -20.30 0.74 -2.08
N HIS A 33 -20.23 2.08 -2.05
CA HIS A 33 -19.54 2.84 -3.10
C HIS A 33 -18.05 2.55 -3.13
N THR A 34 -17.39 2.46 -1.97
CA THR A 34 -15.98 2.07 -1.87
C THR A 34 -15.75 0.69 -2.46
N TRP A 35 -16.63 -0.29 -2.17
CA TRP A 35 -16.54 -1.64 -2.71
C TRP A 35 -16.73 -1.68 -4.23
N VAL A 36 -17.71 -0.96 -4.78
CA VAL A 36 -17.96 -0.91 -6.22
C VAL A 36 -16.76 -0.30 -6.96
N LEU A 37 -16.19 0.79 -6.43
CA LEU A 37 -15.00 1.42 -7.00
C LEU A 37 -13.75 0.54 -6.84
N ALA A 38 -13.58 -0.12 -5.70
CA ALA A 38 -12.48 -1.07 -5.48
C ALA A 38 -12.59 -2.25 -6.47
N ARG A 39 -13.78 -2.82 -6.67
CA ARG A 39 -14.01 -3.87 -7.66
C ARG A 39 -13.67 -3.42 -9.08
N ARG A 40 -14.00 -2.19 -9.47
CA ARG A 40 -13.62 -1.64 -10.78
C ARG A 40 -12.10 -1.57 -10.94
N ASN A 41 -11.39 -1.07 -9.93
CA ASN A 41 -9.94 -0.99 -9.94
C ASN A 41 -9.31 -2.41 -9.97
N LEU A 42 -9.93 -3.35 -9.27
CA LEU A 42 -9.55 -4.75 -9.27
C LEU A 42 -9.63 -5.38 -10.67
N VAL A 43 -10.76 -5.19 -11.38
CA VAL A 43 -10.94 -5.66 -12.75
C VAL A 43 -9.91 -5.02 -13.69
N LYS A 44 -9.55 -3.74 -13.47
CA LYS A 44 -8.48 -3.07 -14.22
C LYS A 44 -7.14 -3.79 -14.00
N THR A 45 -6.78 -4.11 -12.75
CA THR A 45 -5.54 -4.81 -12.42
C THR A 45 -5.47 -6.21 -13.04
N TRP A 46 -6.58 -6.96 -13.05
CA TRP A 46 -6.65 -8.26 -13.73
C TRP A 46 -6.54 -8.17 -15.26
N ARG A 47 -6.96 -7.07 -15.86
CA ARG A 47 -6.87 -6.83 -17.31
C ARG A 47 -5.50 -6.28 -17.75
N THR A 48 -4.60 -5.97 -16.82
CA THR A 48 -3.22 -5.58 -17.08
C THR A 48 -2.26 -6.62 -16.49
N PRO A 49 -2.13 -7.82 -17.11
CA PRO A 49 -1.28 -8.90 -16.59
C PRO A 49 0.18 -8.49 -16.46
N GLU A 50 0.64 -7.54 -17.28
CA GLU A 50 1.98 -6.97 -17.22
C GLU A 50 2.32 -6.39 -15.84
N GLN A 51 1.38 -5.68 -15.21
CA GLN A 51 1.57 -5.13 -13.87
C GLN A 51 1.62 -6.21 -12.77
N LEU A 52 0.89 -7.31 -12.96
CA LEU A 52 0.93 -8.44 -12.03
C LEU A 52 2.24 -9.22 -12.17
N ILE A 53 2.71 -9.42 -13.39
CA ILE A 53 4.00 -10.07 -13.67
C ILE A 53 5.14 -9.26 -13.05
N ASP A 54 5.17 -7.95 -13.26
CA ASP A 54 6.20 -7.05 -12.73
C ASP A 54 6.28 -7.13 -11.20
N VAL A 55 5.13 -7.02 -10.51
CA VAL A 55 5.04 -7.05 -9.05
C VAL A 55 5.35 -8.43 -8.45
N THR A 56 5.13 -9.53 -9.18
CA THR A 56 5.39 -10.90 -8.70
C THR A 56 6.77 -11.41 -9.09
N LEU A 57 7.27 -11.02 -10.27
CA LEU A 57 8.56 -11.49 -10.77
C LEU A 57 9.73 -10.90 -9.99
N GLN A 58 9.63 -9.64 -9.59
CA GLN A 58 10.67 -8.95 -8.82
C GLN A 58 11.01 -9.69 -7.50
N PRO A 59 10.05 -10.01 -6.59
CA PRO A 59 10.36 -10.78 -5.39
C PRO A 59 10.98 -12.15 -5.67
N ILE A 60 10.55 -12.83 -6.73
CA ILE A 60 11.08 -14.14 -7.12
C ILE A 60 12.54 -14.02 -7.55
N ILE A 61 12.85 -13.04 -8.41
CA ILE A 61 14.23 -12.80 -8.86
C ILE A 61 15.12 -12.45 -7.66
N PHE A 62 14.67 -11.58 -6.78
CA PHE A 62 15.41 -11.23 -5.57
C PHE A 62 15.62 -12.44 -4.68
N LEU A 63 14.58 -13.26 -4.47
CA LEU A 63 14.68 -14.48 -3.66
C LEU A 63 15.74 -15.45 -4.23
N LEU A 64 15.68 -15.72 -5.53
CA LEU A 64 16.68 -16.57 -6.20
C LEU A 64 18.07 -15.96 -6.09
N MET A 65 18.22 -14.69 -6.43
CA MET A 65 19.51 -14.01 -6.40
C MET A 65 20.13 -14.06 -4.99
N PHE A 66 19.37 -13.68 -3.97
CA PHE A 66 19.90 -13.66 -2.61
C PHE A 66 20.19 -15.05 -2.07
N VAL A 67 19.33 -16.05 -2.31
CA VAL A 67 19.55 -17.42 -1.83
C VAL A 67 20.73 -18.10 -2.55
N TYR A 68 20.83 -17.94 -3.88
CA TYR A 68 21.85 -18.68 -4.64
C TYR A 68 23.21 -17.95 -4.69
N ILE A 69 23.21 -16.61 -4.72
CA ILE A 69 24.47 -15.84 -4.76
C ILE A 69 25.01 -15.61 -3.35
N PHE A 70 24.13 -15.15 -2.43
CA PHE A 70 24.56 -14.73 -1.08
C PHE A 70 24.33 -15.80 0.00
N GLY A 71 23.50 -16.83 -0.26
CA GLY A 71 23.11 -17.81 0.75
C GLY A 71 24.29 -18.59 1.35
N GLY A 72 25.33 -18.83 0.55
CA GLY A 72 26.57 -19.46 1.04
C GLY A 72 27.39 -18.54 1.95
N ALA A 73 27.50 -17.26 1.59
CA ALA A 73 28.30 -16.28 2.32
C ALA A 73 27.62 -15.78 3.61
N ILE A 74 26.31 -15.46 3.54
CA ILE A 74 25.58 -14.87 4.65
C ILE A 74 24.97 -15.95 5.57
N GLY A 75 24.60 -17.10 5.01
CA GLY A 75 23.95 -18.19 5.73
C GLY A 75 24.88 -19.09 6.54
N GLY A 76 26.15 -18.73 6.74
CA GLY A 76 27.11 -19.58 7.44
C GLY A 76 27.34 -20.93 6.73
N GLY A 77 27.30 -20.96 5.40
CA GLY A 77 27.46 -22.15 4.57
C GLY A 77 26.15 -22.91 4.27
N SER A 78 25.02 -22.54 4.89
CA SER A 78 23.74 -23.21 4.66
C SER A 78 22.74 -22.33 3.93
N ARG A 79 22.50 -22.65 2.64
CA ARG A 79 21.47 -21.96 1.83
C ARG A 79 20.07 -22.12 2.40
N SER A 80 19.74 -23.28 2.96
CA SER A 80 18.42 -23.52 3.54
C SER A 80 18.18 -22.66 4.78
N ALA A 81 19.17 -22.53 5.64
CA ALA A 81 19.07 -21.65 6.82
C ALA A 81 18.90 -20.19 6.42
N TYR A 82 19.62 -19.75 5.38
CA TYR A 82 19.47 -18.40 4.86
C TYR A 82 18.10 -18.15 4.22
N LEU A 83 17.57 -19.12 3.46
CA LEU A 83 16.22 -19.05 2.90
C LEU A 83 15.15 -18.86 3.96
N GLN A 84 15.25 -19.61 5.08
CA GLN A 84 14.32 -19.47 6.20
C GLN A 84 14.36 -18.05 6.78
N PHE A 85 15.55 -17.50 6.94
CA PHE A 85 15.75 -16.15 7.45
C PHE A 85 15.26 -15.06 6.46
N LEU A 86 15.56 -15.23 5.16
CA LEU A 86 15.37 -14.23 4.12
C LEU A 86 13.90 -14.04 3.74
N LEU A 87 13.12 -15.12 3.62
CA LEU A 87 11.78 -15.09 3.02
C LEU A 87 10.82 -14.12 3.73
N PRO A 88 10.69 -14.12 5.08
CA PRO A 88 9.87 -13.12 5.77
C PRO A 88 10.35 -11.69 5.55
N GLY A 89 11.67 -11.48 5.50
CA GLY A 89 12.27 -10.18 5.20
C GLY A 89 11.96 -9.68 3.80
N LEU A 90 12.08 -10.55 2.81
CA LEU A 90 11.80 -10.23 1.42
C LEU A 90 10.31 -9.92 1.20
N LEU A 91 9.42 -10.66 1.87
CA LEU A 91 7.98 -10.36 1.84
C LEU A 91 7.69 -8.96 2.38
N GLY A 92 8.21 -8.63 3.56
CA GLY A 92 8.02 -7.31 4.16
C GLY A 92 8.53 -6.17 3.28
N GLN A 93 9.72 -6.35 2.68
CA GLN A 93 10.29 -5.38 1.74
C GLN A 93 9.47 -5.25 0.45
N SER A 94 9.10 -6.37 -0.18
CA SER A 94 8.36 -6.37 -1.45
C SER A 94 7.03 -5.64 -1.31
N ILE A 95 6.35 -5.85 -0.19
CA ILE A 95 5.08 -5.19 0.11
C ILE A 95 5.28 -3.69 0.34
N ALA A 96 6.33 -3.29 1.09
CA ALA A 96 6.65 -1.89 1.29
C ALA A 96 6.97 -1.18 -0.04
N MET A 97 7.78 -1.79 -0.89
CA MET A 97 8.08 -1.28 -2.24
C MET A 97 6.83 -1.21 -3.12
N GLY A 98 5.94 -2.19 -3.03
CA GLY A 98 4.68 -2.22 -3.77
C GLY A 98 3.77 -1.01 -3.48
N SER A 99 3.89 -0.36 -2.32
CA SER A 99 3.10 0.82 -1.97
C SER A 99 3.39 2.04 -2.84
N ILE A 100 4.55 2.11 -3.51
CA ILE A 100 4.95 3.21 -4.40
C ILE A 100 3.94 3.38 -5.54
N ALA A 101 3.49 2.26 -6.11
CA ALA A 101 2.60 2.25 -7.26
C ALA A 101 1.26 2.95 -6.99
N LEU A 102 0.74 2.91 -5.76
CA LEU A 102 -0.49 3.62 -5.42
C LEU A 102 -0.35 5.13 -5.58
N GLY A 103 0.74 5.70 -5.09
CA GLY A 103 1.01 7.14 -5.23
C GLY A 103 1.21 7.56 -6.68
N GLN A 104 1.89 6.74 -7.49
CA GLN A 104 2.07 6.97 -8.91
C GLN A 104 0.73 6.92 -9.67
N ASN A 105 -0.08 5.89 -9.42
CA ASN A 105 -1.40 5.75 -10.03
C ASN A 105 -2.30 6.92 -9.67
N MET A 106 -2.26 7.36 -8.40
CA MET A 106 -3.02 8.53 -7.94
C MET A 106 -2.59 9.80 -8.67
N ASN A 107 -1.28 10.02 -8.82
CA ASN A 107 -0.74 11.18 -9.53
C ASN A 107 -1.16 11.16 -11.02
N THR A 108 -1.04 10.01 -11.68
CA THR A 108 -1.48 9.80 -13.07
C THR A 108 -2.99 10.01 -13.25
N ASP A 109 -3.81 9.56 -12.30
CA ASP A 109 -5.26 9.77 -12.35
C ASP A 109 -5.62 11.25 -12.21
N ILE A 110 -4.83 12.02 -11.43
CA ILE A 110 -4.96 13.48 -11.34
C ILE A 110 -4.60 14.14 -12.67
N GLU A 111 -3.46 13.78 -13.27
CA GLU A 111 -3.02 14.30 -14.58
C GLU A 111 -4.05 14.05 -15.69
N LYS A 112 -4.71 12.89 -15.66
CA LYS A 112 -5.77 12.52 -16.63
C LYS A 112 -7.15 13.15 -16.34
N GLY A 113 -7.28 14.00 -15.32
CA GLY A 113 -8.55 14.65 -14.96
C GLY A 113 -9.65 13.69 -14.47
N ILE A 114 -9.28 12.45 -14.07
CA ILE A 114 -10.24 11.45 -13.55
C ILE A 114 -10.87 11.97 -12.26
N PHE A 115 -10.14 12.76 -11.50
CA PHE A 115 -10.60 13.38 -10.26
C PHE A 115 -11.76 14.35 -10.46
N ASP A 116 -11.80 15.11 -11.54
CA ASP A 116 -12.88 16.05 -11.82
C ASP A 116 -14.21 15.31 -12.07
N ARG A 117 -14.13 14.10 -12.63
CA ARG A 117 -15.29 13.22 -12.78
C ARG A 117 -15.79 12.68 -11.44
N PHE A 118 -14.90 12.34 -10.50
CA PHE A 118 -15.31 11.89 -9.16
C PHE A 118 -15.98 13.00 -8.33
N ARG A 119 -15.62 14.26 -8.59
CA ARG A 119 -16.22 15.43 -7.93
C ARG A 119 -17.68 15.67 -8.35
N ALA A 120 -18.02 15.35 -9.59
CA ALA A 120 -19.38 15.46 -10.09
C ALA A 120 -20.32 14.39 -9.48
N LEU A 121 -19.77 13.36 -8.82
CA LEU A 121 -20.57 12.31 -8.20
C LEU A 121 -20.94 12.65 -6.76
N PRO A 122 -22.14 12.33 -6.30
CA PRO A 122 -22.59 12.57 -4.90
C PRO A 122 -22.01 11.52 -3.95
N ILE A 123 -20.68 11.41 -3.89
CA ILE A 123 -19.94 10.47 -3.03
C ILE A 123 -19.10 11.21 -1.99
N ALA A 124 -18.87 10.59 -0.84
CA ALA A 124 -18.03 11.16 0.19
C ALA A 124 -16.57 11.28 -0.31
N ARG A 125 -15.90 12.39 0.01
CA ARG A 125 -14.54 12.72 -0.49
C ARG A 125 -13.46 11.71 -0.14
N TRP A 126 -13.66 10.90 0.90
CA TRP A 126 -12.71 9.85 1.29
C TRP A 126 -12.88 8.55 0.49
N VAL A 127 -14.04 8.35 -0.14
CA VAL A 127 -14.38 7.11 -0.88
C VAL A 127 -13.40 6.79 -2.01
N PRO A 128 -13.02 7.73 -2.90
CA PRO A 128 -12.05 7.45 -3.95
C PRO A 128 -10.67 7.04 -3.40
N LEU A 129 -10.21 7.70 -2.33
CA LEU A 129 -8.92 7.37 -1.69
C LEU A 129 -8.95 6.00 -1.03
N ALA A 130 -9.99 5.72 -0.25
CA ALA A 130 -10.14 4.43 0.41
C ALA A 130 -10.34 3.28 -0.61
N SER A 131 -11.04 3.53 -1.72
CA SER A 131 -11.21 2.53 -2.78
C SER A 131 -9.90 2.20 -3.50
N ALA A 132 -9.01 3.17 -3.67
CA ALA A 132 -7.69 2.96 -4.25
C ALA A 132 -6.82 2.08 -3.32
N VAL A 133 -6.79 2.40 -2.02
CA VAL A 133 -6.08 1.60 -1.00
C VAL A 133 -6.66 0.19 -0.91
N ALA A 134 -7.99 0.05 -0.91
CA ALA A 134 -8.64 -1.26 -0.84
C ALA A 134 -8.37 -2.13 -2.08
N ALA A 135 -8.22 -1.54 -3.26
CA ALA A 135 -7.88 -2.28 -4.47
C ALA A 135 -6.47 -2.90 -4.41
N ASP A 136 -5.53 -2.25 -3.72
CA ASP A 136 -4.18 -2.77 -3.54
C ASP A 136 -4.10 -3.98 -2.61
N PHE A 137 -5.11 -4.20 -1.76
CA PHE A 137 -5.18 -5.39 -0.90
C PHE A 137 -5.03 -6.70 -1.68
N LEU A 138 -5.76 -6.84 -2.80
CA LEU A 138 -5.65 -8.06 -3.60
C LEU A 138 -4.27 -8.20 -4.26
N ARG A 139 -3.68 -7.10 -4.71
CA ARG A 139 -2.33 -7.09 -5.27
C ARG A 139 -1.33 -7.61 -4.23
N TYR A 140 -1.38 -7.12 -3.00
CA TYR A 140 -0.50 -7.60 -1.92
C TYR A 140 -0.76 -9.05 -1.56
N LEU A 141 -2.03 -9.48 -1.57
CA LEU A 141 -2.36 -10.88 -1.34
C LEU A 141 -1.72 -11.78 -2.42
N ILE A 142 -1.80 -11.40 -3.69
CA ILE A 142 -1.17 -12.13 -4.80
C ILE A 142 0.35 -12.19 -4.60
N VAL A 143 1.00 -11.08 -4.28
CA VAL A 143 2.45 -11.04 -4.01
C VAL A 143 2.81 -11.99 -2.87
N CYS A 144 2.07 -11.97 -1.77
CA CYS A 144 2.32 -12.86 -0.64
C CYS A 144 2.15 -14.33 -1.05
N VAL A 145 1.05 -14.67 -1.71
CA VAL A 145 0.77 -16.06 -2.12
C VAL A 145 1.82 -16.58 -3.09
N VAL A 146 2.19 -15.79 -4.09
CA VAL A 146 3.19 -16.17 -5.09
C VAL A 146 4.58 -16.30 -4.46
N THR A 147 4.99 -15.31 -3.65
CA THR A 147 6.32 -15.32 -3.03
C THR A 147 6.45 -16.44 -2.00
N LEU A 148 5.42 -16.67 -1.17
CA LEU A 148 5.39 -17.80 -0.24
C LEU A 148 5.34 -19.13 -0.97
N GLY A 149 4.47 -19.28 -1.95
CA GLY A 149 4.35 -20.52 -2.75
C GLY A 149 5.67 -20.88 -3.42
N PHE A 150 6.34 -19.90 -4.03
CA PHE A 150 7.66 -20.09 -4.61
C PHE A 150 8.73 -20.39 -3.54
N GLY A 151 8.68 -19.71 -2.38
CA GLY A 151 9.55 -20.01 -1.25
C GLY A 151 9.38 -21.45 -0.77
N TYR A 152 8.15 -21.95 -0.66
CA TYR A 152 7.87 -23.35 -0.32
C TYR A 152 8.41 -24.33 -1.39
N ALA A 153 8.31 -23.96 -2.66
CA ALA A 153 8.85 -24.78 -3.77
C ALA A 153 10.37 -24.94 -3.71
N ILE A 154 11.11 -23.90 -3.31
CA ILE A 154 12.58 -23.94 -3.20
C ILE A 154 13.10 -24.40 -1.83
N GLY A 155 12.20 -24.77 -0.89
CA GLY A 155 12.57 -25.41 0.37
C GLY A 155 12.31 -24.60 1.64
N PHE A 156 11.61 -23.47 1.59
CA PHE A 156 11.12 -22.81 2.80
C PHE A 156 10.14 -23.74 3.53
N ARG A 157 10.23 -23.78 4.85
CA ARG A 157 9.29 -24.52 5.71
C ARG A 157 8.97 -23.67 6.92
N ALA A 158 7.71 -23.26 7.02
CA ALA A 158 7.23 -22.64 8.26
C ALA A 158 7.35 -23.63 9.41
N GLN A 159 7.88 -23.18 10.54
CA GLN A 159 8.07 -23.99 11.75
C GLN A 159 6.92 -23.80 12.73
N THR A 160 5.94 -22.98 12.37
CA THR A 160 4.75 -22.64 13.15
C THR A 160 3.48 -23.17 12.49
N ASN A 161 2.34 -22.95 13.13
CA ASN A 161 1.04 -23.39 12.61
C ASN A 161 0.56 -22.46 11.47
N VAL A 162 -0.38 -22.94 10.67
CA VAL A 162 -0.96 -22.20 9.54
C VAL A 162 -1.58 -20.86 9.97
N VAL A 163 -2.17 -20.81 11.17
CA VAL A 163 -2.77 -19.58 11.70
C VAL A 163 -1.72 -18.49 11.92
N ALA A 164 -0.53 -18.85 12.42
CA ALA A 164 0.56 -17.91 12.62
C ALA A 164 1.12 -17.39 11.27
N VAL A 165 1.21 -18.25 10.24
CA VAL A 165 1.60 -17.85 8.89
C VAL A 165 0.57 -16.88 8.29
N LEU A 166 -0.72 -17.18 8.43
CA LEU A 166 -1.79 -16.29 7.98
C LEU A 166 -1.77 -14.94 8.74
N ALA A 167 -1.49 -14.97 10.04
CA ALA A 167 -1.31 -13.75 10.83
C ALA A 167 -0.12 -12.91 10.34
N ALA A 168 1.01 -13.54 9.99
CA ALA A 168 2.16 -12.85 9.39
C ALA A 168 1.81 -12.18 8.06
N VAL A 169 1.08 -12.89 7.19
CA VAL A 169 0.60 -12.34 5.91
C VAL A 169 -0.38 -11.18 6.15
N ALA A 170 -1.31 -11.33 7.08
CA ALA A 170 -2.27 -10.28 7.42
C ALA A 170 -1.56 -9.03 7.99
N LEU A 171 -0.55 -9.22 8.85
CA LEU A 171 0.28 -8.14 9.39
C LEU A 171 1.02 -7.40 8.26
N ALA A 172 1.63 -8.15 7.35
CA ALA A 172 2.35 -7.59 6.20
C ALA A 172 1.43 -6.75 5.30
N ILE A 173 0.27 -7.29 4.93
CA ILE A 173 -0.73 -6.58 4.12
C ILE A 173 -1.25 -5.35 4.87
N GLY A 174 -1.56 -5.48 6.16
CA GLY A 174 -1.99 -4.36 7.00
C GLY A 174 -0.97 -3.23 7.04
N PHE A 175 0.31 -3.57 7.20
CA PHE A 175 1.40 -2.59 7.16
C PHE A 175 1.49 -1.90 5.79
N ALA A 176 1.39 -2.65 4.70
CA ALA A 176 1.39 -2.11 3.35
C ALA A 176 0.25 -1.11 3.13
N LEU A 177 -0.97 -1.46 3.56
CA LEU A 177 -2.12 -0.57 3.46
C LEU A 177 -1.94 0.72 4.27
N CYS A 178 -1.29 0.65 5.43
CA CYS A 178 -0.92 1.84 6.20
C CYS A 178 0.12 2.68 5.44
N PHE A 179 1.13 2.02 4.87
CA PHE A 179 2.19 2.69 4.11
C PHE A 179 1.69 3.30 2.80
N CYS A 180 0.64 2.74 2.21
CA CYS A 180 -0.06 3.31 1.06
C CYS A 180 -0.54 4.74 1.29
N TRP A 181 -0.92 5.12 2.51
CA TRP A 181 -1.33 6.50 2.82
C TRP A 181 -0.17 7.49 2.73
N VAL A 182 1.05 7.05 3.03
CA VAL A 182 2.27 7.86 2.81
C VAL A 182 2.45 8.12 1.32
N SER A 183 2.42 7.06 0.52
CA SER A 183 2.56 7.12 -0.94
C SER A 183 1.45 7.96 -1.58
N LEU A 184 0.22 7.80 -1.11
CA LEU A 184 -0.93 8.57 -1.54
C LEU A 184 -0.75 10.06 -1.26
N TRP A 185 -0.29 10.41 -0.05
CA TRP A 185 -0.01 11.80 0.31
C TRP A 185 1.08 12.42 -0.56
N VAL A 186 2.17 11.69 -0.82
CA VAL A 186 3.24 12.13 -1.74
C VAL A 186 2.66 12.31 -3.14
N GLY A 187 1.90 11.35 -3.66
CA GLY A 187 1.27 11.43 -4.99
C GLY A 187 0.32 12.63 -5.16
N LEU A 188 -0.34 13.03 -4.07
CA LEU A 188 -1.18 14.24 -4.05
C LEU A 188 -0.37 15.55 -4.00
N LYS A 189 0.88 15.53 -3.56
CA LYS A 189 1.72 16.72 -3.40
C LYS A 189 2.62 16.99 -4.60
N VAL A 190 3.08 15.97 -5.25
CA VAL A 190 4.07 16.02 -6.32
C VAL A 190 3.39 16.21 -7.69
N ARG A 191 4.11 16.74 -8.67
CA ARG A 191 3.56 17.07 -9.99
C ARG A 191 3.56 15.89 -10.96
N THR A 192 4.53 14.99 -10.87
CA THR A 192 4.70 13.89 -11.84
C THR A 192 4.82 12.54 -11.14
N ALA A 193 4.34 11.48 -11.79
CA ALA A 193 4.43 10.11 -11.28
C ALA A 193 5.88 9.66 -11.06
N GLY A 194 6.81 10.10 -11.92
CA GLY A 194 8.24 9.82 -11.77
C GLY A 194 8.84 10.45 -10.50
N ALA A 195 8.43 11.68 -10.15
CA ALA A 195 8.87 12.30 -8.90
C ALA A 195 8.28 11.61 -7.66
N VAL A 196 7.06 11.06 -7.73
CA VAL A 196 6.50 10.20 -6.67
C VAL A 196 7.40 8.99 -6.46
N GLN A 197 7.77 8.31 -7.56
CA GLN A 197 8.66 7.15 -7.50
C GLN A 197 9.99 7.48 -6.84
N GLY A 198 10.65 8.56 -7.27
CA GLY A 198 11.94 8.98 -6.73
C GLY A 198 11.89 9.27 -5.23
N ILE A 199 10.89 10.03 -4.77
CA ILE A 199 10.74 10.38 -3.34
C ILE A 199 10.42 9.13 -2.51
N MET A 200 9.49 8.30 -2.95
CA MET A 200 9.12 7.09 -2.24
C MET A 200 10.25 6.07 -2.22
N PHE A 201 11.00 5.93 -3.32
CA PHE A 201 12.18 5.09 -3.37
C PHE A 201 13.26 5.57 -2.39
N LEU A 202 13.55 6.88 -2.38
CA LEU A 202 14.50 7.48 -1.45
C LEU A 202 14.11 7.27 0.03
N LEU A 203 12.82 7.21 0.32
CA LEU A 203 12.31 6.92 1.67
C LEU A 203 12.38 5.42 2.00
N ILE A 204 11.86 4.56 1.10
CA ILE A 204 11.69 3.12 1.38
C ILE A 204 13.02 2.38 1.27
N PHE A 205 13.91 2.78 0.37
CA PHE A 205 15.19 2.08 0.14
C PHE A 205 16.05 1.99 1.40
N PRO A 206 16.37 3.10 2.11
CA PRO A 206 17.16 3.01 3.35
C PRO A 206 16.39 2.30 4.48
N LEU A 207 15.06 2.44 4.55
CA LEU A 207 14.25 1.71 5.52
C LEU A 207 14.31 0.19 5.27
N SER A 208 14.28 -0.24 4.01
CA SER A 208 14.28 -1.67 3.65
C SER A 208 15.67 -2.30 3.73
N PHE A 209 16.67 -1.68 3.09
CA PHE A 209 18.02 -2.23 3.07
C PHE A 209 18.78 -2.02 4.38
N GLY A 210 18.45 -0.99 5.15
CA GLY A 210 18.94 -0.77 6.50
C GLY A 210 18.16 -1.53 7.60
N SER A 211 17.33 -2.52 7.22
CA SER A 211 16.53 -3.33 8.14
C SER A 211 17.11 -4.72 8.34
N SER A 212 16.48 -5.51 9.20
CA SER A 212 16.79 -6.92 9.41
C SER A 212 16.36 -7.84 8.24
N SER A 213 15.90 -7.29 7.12
CA SER A 213 15.34 -8.08 6.01
C SER A 213 16.34 -9.07 5.39
N PHE A 214 17.57 -8.64 5.16
CA PHE A 214 18.58 -9.40 4.42
C PHE A 214 19.71 -9.96 5.28
N VAL A 215 20.06 -9.26 6.37
CA VAL A 215 21.21 -9.54 7.21
C VAL A 215 20.82 -9.44 8.67
N LYS A 216 21.40 -10.29 9.52
CA LYS A 216 21.16 -10.25 10.96
C LYS A 216 21.67 -8.93 11.55
N VAL A 217 20.85 -8.28 12.38
CA VAL A 217 21.20 -7.00 13.01
C VAL A 217 22.51 -7.08 13.82
N SER A 218 22.80 -8.22 14.45
CA SER A 218 24.03 -8.43 15.23
C SER A 218 25.33 -8.33 14.43
N THR A 219 25.27 -8.47 13.10
CA THR A 219 26.45 -8.36 12.22
C THR A 219 26.65 -6.96 11.66
N MET A 220 25.74 -6.04 11.95
CA MET A 220 25.77 -4.66 11.45
C MET A 220 26.64 -3.76 12.37
N PRO A 221 27.17 -2.63 11.85
CA PRO A 221 27.81 -1.61 12.67
C PRO A 221 26.87 -1.03 13.74
N GLY A 222 27.39 -0.57 14.86
CA GLY A 222 26.58 -0.14 16.02
C GLY A 222 25.54 0.94 15.71
N TRP A 223 25.88 1.92 14.86
CA TRP A 223 24.94 2.96 14.44
C TRP A 223 23.75 2.40 13.65
N LEU A 224 23.98 1.35 12.84
CA LEU A 224 22.92 0.70 12.06
C LEU A 224 22.09 -0.23 12.96
N GLN A 225 22.67 -0.83 13.99
CA GLN A 225 21.91 -1.55 15.00
C GLN A 225 20.94 -0.61 15.74
N ALA A 226 21.43 0.58 16.15
CA ALA A 226 20.57 1.61 16.76
C ALA A 226 19.43 2.05 15.84
N TRP A 227 19.71 2.22 14.55
CA TRP A 227 18.69 2.49 13.53
C TRP A 227 17.62 1.39 13.45
N ASN A 228 18.03 0.12 13.51
CA ASN A 228 17.11 -1.02 13.46
C ASN A 228 16.14 -1.06 14.64
N HIS A 229 16.49 -0.53 15.79
CA HIS A 229 15.56 -0.44 16.93
C HIS A 229 14.35 0.48 16.65
N VAL A 230 14.50 1.47 15.80
CA VAL A 230 13.44 2.44 15.46
C VAL A 230 12.77 2.12 14.11
N ASN A 231 13.45 1.39 13.23
CA ASN A 231 13.00 1.14 11.88
C ASN A 231 11.69 0.31 11.83
N PRO A 232 10.59 0.85 11.25
CA PRO A 232 9.31 0.16 11.19
C PRO A 232 9.35 -1.13 10.35
N ILE A 233 10.19 -1.19 9.31
CA ILE A 233 10.33 -2.38 8.47
C ILE A 233 11.03 -3.50 9.24
N THR A 234 12.03 -3.18 10.06
CA THR A 234 12.67 -4.15 10.93
C THR A 234 11.66 -4.79 11.88
N ARG A 235 10.82 -3.98 12.55
CA ARG A 235 9.80 -4.48 13.48
C ARG A 235 8.76 -5.35 12.79
N LEU A 236 8.33 -4.96 11.60
CA LEU A 236 7.45 -5.76 10.77
C LEU A 236 8.08 -7.12 10.45
N VAL A 237 9.30 -7.11 9.92
CA VAL A 237 10.02 -8.32 9.46
C VAL A 237 10.31 -9.27 10.62
N ASP A 238 10.74 -8.75 11.78
CA ASP A 238 11.03 -9.57 12.96
C ASP A 238 9.75 -10.18 13.54
N SER A 239 8.63 -9.44 13.53
CA SER A 239 7.30 -9.97 13.87
C SER A 239 6.88 -11.11 12.92
N MET A 240 7.03 -10.90 11.61
CA MET A 240 6.71 -11.92 10.61
C MET A 240 7.60 -13.15 10.76
N ARG A 241 8.89 -12.94 11.01
CA ARG A 241 9.86 -14.02 11.23
C ARG A 241 9.50 -14.83 12.46
N GLY A 242 9.19 -14.19 13.58
CA GLY A 242 8.72 -14.85 14.78
C GLY A 242 7.43 -15.64 14.56
N LEU A 243 6.47 -15.09 13.82
CA LEU A 243 5.22 -15.77 13.47
C LEU A 243 5.42 -16.96 12.53
N MET A 244 6.39 -16.93 11.60
CA MET A 244 6.58 -17.98 10.59
C MET A 244 7.57 -19.06 11.02
N ILE A 245 8.61 -18.70 11.77
CA ILE A 245 9.72 -19.60 12.11
C ILE A 245 9.75 -19.91 13.61
N GLY A 246 9.07 -19.09 14.41
CA GLY A 246 9.08 -19.18 15.87
C GLY A 246 10.05 -18.16 16.49
N GLY A 247 9.84 -17.90 17.78
CA GLY A 247 10.61 -16.92 18.55
C GLY A 247 9.73 -15.91 19.27
N PRO A 248 10.32 -14.93 19.97
CA PRO A 248 9.57 -13.87 20.64
C PRO A 248 8.91 -12.96 19.61
N VAL A 249 7.58 -12.81 19.69
CA VAL A 249 6.79 -12.02 18.75
C VAL A 249 6.17 -10.78 19.38
N ALA A 250 5.83 -10.85 20.67
CA ALA A 250 4.93 -9.89 21.31
C ALA A 250 5.42 -8.44 21.22
N THR A 251 6.69 -8.20 21.54
CA THR A 251 7.26 -6.84 21.55
C THR A 251 7.34 -6.24 20.15
N ASP A 252 7.85 -6.99 19.18
CA ASP A 252 8.01 -6.49 17.80
C ASP A 252 6.64 -6.30 17.13
N LEU A 253 5.68 -7.17 17.41
CA LEU A 253 4.30 -7.06 16.96
C LEU A 253 3.63 -5.79 17.52
N LEU A 254 3.74 -5.52 18.81
CA LEU A 254 3.18 -4.32 19.42
C LEU A 254 3.80 -3.04 18.83
N ILE A 255 5.11 -3.02 18.66
CA ILE A 255 5.80 -1.87 18.05
C ILE A 255 5.39 -1.71 16.57
N SER A 256 5.27 -2.81 15.84
CA SER A 256 4.79 -2.78 14.44
C SER A 256 3.36 -2.22 14.35
N LEU A 257 2.45 -2.67 15.23
CA LEU A 257 1.09 -2.15 15.30
C LEU A 257 1.06 -0.66 15.72
N ALA A 258 1.93 -0.25 16.64
CA ALA A 258 2.07 1.16 17.01
C ALA A 258 2.53 2.02 15.82
N TRP A 259 3.49 1.53 15.03
CA TRP A 259 3.91 2.19 13.79
C TRP A 259 2.76 2.29 12.78
N MET A 260 2.00 1.20 12.59
CA MET A 260 0.82 1.22 11.70
C MET A 260 -0.21 2.25 12.16
N ALA A 261 -0.52 2.30 13.45
CA ALA A 261 -1.43 3.29 14.01
C ALA A 261 -0.88 4.72 13.83
N GLY A 262 0.40 4.96 14.10
CA GLY A 262 1.07 6.25 13.89
C GLY A 262 1.01 6.71 12.44
N LEU A 263 1.31 5.83 11.49
CA LEU A 263 1.22 6.12 10.05
C LEU A 263 -0.21 6.52 9.65
N LEU A 264 -1.22 5.79 10.12
CA LEU A 264 -2.61 6.12 9.82
C LEU A 264 -3.04 7.45 10.45
N LEU A 265 -2.72 7.68 11.72
CA LEU A 265 -3.08 8.91 12.44
C LEU A 265 -2.47 10.16 11.80
N VAL A 266 -1.26 10.04 11.24
CA VAL A 266 -0.57 11.17 10.61
C VAL A 266 -0.95 11.31 9.14
N PHE A 267 -0.83 10.26 8.35
CA PHE A 267 -0.91 10.36 6.88
C PHE A 267 -2.34 10.33 6.34
N VAL A 268 -3.31 9.72 7.03
CA VAL A 268 -4.72 9.81 6.61
C VAL A 268 -5.22 11.26 6.62
N PRO A 269 -5.10 12.02 7.72
CA PRO A 269 -5.54 13.42 7.72
C PRO A 269 -4.71 14.29 6.78
N LEU A 270 -3.39 14.02 6.61
CA LEU A 270 -2.54 14.76 5.67
C LEU A 270 -2.97 14.51 4.22
N ALA A 271 -3.23 13.26 3.84
CA ALA A 271 -3.74 12.91 2.51
C ALA A 271 -5.12 13.54 2.26
N MET A 272 -6.01 13.50 3.24
CA MET A 272 -7.33 14.13 3.14
C MET A 272 -7.25 15.66 2.99
N ARG A 273 -6.35 16.32 3.71
CA ARG A 273 -6.09 17.76 3.56
C ARG A 273 -5.49 18.09 2.19
N ALA A 274 -4.51 17.30 1.74
CA ALA A 274 -3.90 17.47 0.42
C ALA A 274 -4.95 17.30 -0.69
N TYR A 275 -5.80 16.30 -0.56
CA TYR A 275 -6.91 16.06 -1.48
C TYR A 275 -7.89 17.25 -1.54
N LYS A 276 -8.28 17.80 -0.37
CA LYS A 276 -9.17 18.97 -0.30
C LYS A 276 -8.55 20.24 -0.93
N ARG A 277 -7.22 20.41 -0.85
CA ARG A 277 -6.54 21.60 -1.42
C ARG A 277 -6.35 21.52 -2.93
N ARG A 278 -6.30 20.32 -3.50
CA ARG A 278 -6.27 20.10 -4.95
C ARG A 278 -7.68 20.05 -5.57
N SER A 279 -8.68 19.95 -4.72
CA SER A 279 -10.09 20.07 -5.08
C SER A 279 -10.60 21.48 -4.87
#